data_3ea2839e4dc627a62ca872e9fe348ecc
#
_entry.id   3ea2839e4dc627a62ca872e9fe348ecc
#
_cell.length_a   1.000
_cell.length_b   1.000
_cell.length_c   1.000
_cell.angle_alpha   90.00
_cell.angle_beta   90.00
_cell.angle_gamma   90.00
#
_symmetry.space_group_name_H-M   'P 1'
#
loop_
_entity.id
_entity.type
_entity.pdbx_description
1 polymer ?
#
loop_
_entity_poly.entity_id
_entity_poly.type
_entity_poly.pdbx_seq_one_letter_code
_entity_poly.pdbx_strand_id
1 'polypeptide(L)'
;MNYNKNNNDNNPWGSGGNSPWGSGGSSNNMDFDESIKKAKEKFGKFKIGGPRNLSIFAIIALLLWLATGFYRVEPDEQGIELLFGKWNQTTTQPGLHYFFPTPIGQTITPKVEVIRKINVGFRSASDLGFASNTNAERKVVEESLMLSGDQNIADVGFTVLYKIKDAGNFLFKLRNPETTVKDMSESVMREIVGQRNLQFLLTEGRQEVEQVVRNLLQDILDSYESGILIQSIQLQSIDPPDQVIDSFDEVQRAKQDKERLVNEANSYLNKIVPNARGEAAKLVEEAKAYKEQVVKQAEGVAQNFIDVYNSYKDAKEVTKRRIYLETLGVVLQGKNKIILDDNGNGQGVVPYLPLNELNKIKVGN
;
A
#
# COMPACT_ATOMS: atom_id res chain seq x y z
N MET A 1 9.29 84.50 6.55
CA MET A 1 8.29 84.68 5.48
C MET A 1 7.18 83.64 5.71
N ASN A 2 6.20 84.14 6.36
CA ASN A 2 4.81 84.41 6.05
C ASN A 2 4.25 83.62 4.85
N TYR A 3 3.21 82.82 5.05
CA TYR A 3 1.87 82.79 4.51
C TYR A 3 1.21 81.43 4.79
N ASN A 4 0.25 81.40 5.52
CA ASN A 4 -1.18 81.75 5.51
C ASN A 4 -2.05 80.49 5.08
N LYS A 5 -2.71 80.05 6.04
CA LYS A 5 -4.11 79.61 6.21
C LYS A 5 -4.95 79.56 4.91
N ASN A 6 -5.50 78.40 4.60
CA ASN A 6 -6.93 78.36 4.28
C ASN A 6 -7.49 76.97 4.52
N ASN A 7 -8.57 76.96 5.30
CA ASN A 7 -9.58 75.90 5.47
C ASN A 7 -10.17 75.50 4.12
N ASN A 8 -10.43 74.27 3.95
CA ASN A 8 -11.72 73.85 3.40
C ASN A 8 -12.12 72.48 3.96
N ASP A 9 -13.01 72.50 4.93
CA ASP A 9 -13.84 71.39 5.35
C ASP A 9 -14.72 71.03 4.21
N ASN A 10 -14.63 69.78 3.74
CA ASN A 10 -15.76 69.11 3.12
C ASN A 10 -15.78 67.67 3.61
N ASN A 11 -16.45 67.50 4.72
CA ASN A 11 -16.84 66.23 5.21
C ASN A 11 -18.25 65.93 4.68
N PRO A 12 -18.47 65.00 3.72
CA PRO A 12 -19.80 64.77 3.10
C PRO A 12 -20.71 63.89 3.95
N TRP A 13 -20.44 63.65 5.21
CA TRP A 13 -21.23 62.74 6.03
C TRP A 13 -21.66 63.35 7.36
N GLY A 14 -22.16 64.53 7.28
CA GLY A 14 -22.72 65.18 8.46
C GLY A 14 -23.92 66.03 8.09
N SER A 15 -25.12 65.50 8.13
CA SER A 15 -26.28 66.30 8.54
C SER A 15 -27.60 65.53 8.27
N GLY A 16 -28.26 65.23 9.34
CA GLY A 16 -29.70 65.42 9.40
C GLY A 16 -30.59 64.30 8.92
N GLY A 17 -31.35 63.76 9.80
CA GLY A 17 -32.63 63.17 9.39
C GLY A 17 -33.14 62.04 10.28
N ASN A 18 -33.91 62.39 11.27
CA ASN A 18 -35.02 61.69 11.85
C ASN A 18 -35.03 60.16 11.82
N SER A 19 -34.67 59.57 12.92
CA SER A 19 -35.08 58.20 13.27
C SER A 19 -36.56 58.14 13.67
N PRO A 20 -37.40 57.33 13.03
CA PRO A 20 -38.85 57.23 13.38
C PRO A 20 -39.12 56.30 14.60
N TRP A 21 -38.16 56.05 15.46
CA TRP A 21 -38.37 55.24 16.66
C TRP A 21 -37.92 55.96 17.91
N GLY A 22 -38.54 57.02 18.20
CA GLY A 22 -38.31 57.74 19.43
C GLY A 22 -39.58 58.47 19.87
N SER A 23 -40.53 57.79 20.41
CA SER A 23 -41.51 58.39 21.28
C SER A 23 -42.26 57.32 22.05
N GLY A 24 -42.02 57.26 23.31
CA GLY A 24 -42.76 56.42 24.23
C GLY A 24 -41.98 56.27 25.53
N GLY A 25 -41.98 57.22 26.24
CA GLY A 25 -42.21 57.59 27.61
C GLY A 25 -41.98 56.51 28.66
N SER A 26 -41.55 57.00 29.70
CA SER A 26 -41.58 56.50 31.07
C SER A 26 -40.22 56.00 31.59
N SER A 27 -39.50 56.94 32.09
CA SER A 27 -38.50 56.85 33.14
C SER A 27 -38.82 55.73 34.13
N ASN A 28 -38.20 54.57 33.99
CA ASN A 28 -37.74 53.79 35.12
C ASN A 28 -36.20 53.81 35.09
N ASN A 29 -35.65 54.92 35.48
CA ASN A 29 -34.32 54.92 36.07
C ASN A 29 -34.45 54.01 37.29
N MET A 30 -34.26 52.71 37.10
CA MET A 30 -33.84 51.88 38.22
C MET A 30 -32.60 52.58 38.75
N ASP A 31 -32.75 53.20 39.88
CA ASP A 31 -31.72 53.88 40.65
C ASP A 31 -30.62 52.89 40.99
N PHE A 32 -29.76 52.62 39.97
CA PHE A 32 -28.49 51.99 40.21
C PHE A 32 -27.62 52.81 41.19
N ASP A 33 -27.75 54.16 41.10
CA ASP A 33 -27.13 55.08 42.06
C ASP A 33 -27.74 54.96 43.47
N GLU A 34 -29.06 54.79 43.58
CA GLU A 34 -29.69 54.55 44.87
C GLU A 34 -29.42 53.20 45.44
N SER A 35 -29.34 52.17 44.56
CA SER A 35 -28.93 50.83 44.94
C SER A 35 -27.45 50.76 45.32
N ILE A 36 -26.58 51.47 44.64
CA ILE A 36 -25.19 51.64 44.99
C ILE A 36 -25.01 52.51 46.24
N LYS A 37 -25.79 53.58 46.41
CA LYS A 37 -25.83 54.38 47.66
C LYS A 37 -26.34 53.54 48.83
N LYS A 38 -27.44 52.82 48.68
CA LYS A 38 -27.95 51.92 49.73
C LYS A 38 -27.01 50.74 50.04
N ALA A 39 -26.29 50.21 49.04
CA ALA A 39 -25.20 49.30 49.28
C ALA A 39 -24.04 49.95 49.99
N LYS A 40 -23.60 51.16 49.55
CA LYS A 40 -22.55 51.91 50.20
C LYS A 40 -22.90 52.35 51.64
N GLU A 41 -24.18 52.72 51.94
CA GLU A 41 -24.66 53.02 53.25
C GLU A 41 -24.80 51.79 54.14
N LYS A 42 -25.16 50.64 53.58
CA LYS A 42 -25.17 49.36 54.28
C LYS A 42 -23.73 48.86 54.56
N PHE A 43 -22.82 49.03 53.59
CA PHE A 43 -21.39 48.72 53.80
C PHE A 43 -20.69 49.78 54.69
N GLY A 44 -21.13 51.08 54.65
CA GLY A 44 -20.58 52.14 55.51
C GLY A 44 -20.99 52.04 56.97
N LYS A 45 -22.08 51.35 57.32
CA LYS A 45 -22.48 51.02 58.70
C LYS A 45 -21.76 49.79 59.28
N PHE A 46 -21.02 49.07 58.43
CA PHE A 46 -20.11 48.01 58.90
C PHE A 46 -18.84 48.70 59.43
N LYS A 47 -18.89 49.23 60.62
CA LYS A 47 -17.72 49.77 61.34
C LYS A 47 -16.67 48.65 61.41
N ILE A 48 -15.72 48.65 60.48
CA ILE A 48 -14.51 47.82 60.48
C ILE A 48 -13.61 48.30 61.59
N GLY A 49 -14.03 48.10 62.80
CA GLY A 49 -13.32 48.62 64.01
C GLY A 49 -13.34 47.68 65.24
N GLY A 50 -13.60 46.41 65.02
CA GLY A 50 -13.46 45.43 66.07
C GLY A 50 -12.82 44.12 65.59
N PRO A 51 -12.04 43.44 66.41
CA PRO A 51 -11.36 42.19 65.99
C PRO A 51 -12.34 41.12 65.56
N ARG A 52 -13.62 41.17 65.93
CA ARG A 52 -14.69 40.27 65.54
C ARG A 52 -15.15 40.48 64.07
N ASN A 53 -15.16 41.74 63.58
CA ASN A 53 -15.61 42.06 62.20
C ASN A 53 -14.49 41.80 61.20
N LEU A 54 -13.23 41.94 61.59
CA LEU A 54 -12.06 41.55 60.78
C LEU A 54 -12.02 40.04 60.54
N SER A 55 -12.37 39.23 61.56
CA SER A 55 -12.44 37.78 61.42
C SER A 55 -13.57 37.33 60.52
N ILE A 56 -14.74 37.98 60.57
CA ILE A 56 -15.87 37.67 59.65
C ILE A 56 -15.47 38.00 58.18
N PHE A 57 -14.82 39.17 57.97
CA PHE A 57 -14.33 39.52 56.63
C PHE A 57 -13.26 38.55 56.13
N ALA A 58 -12.34 38.13 57.00
CA ALA A 58 -11.32 37.12 56.65
C ALA A 58 -11.97 35.76 56.31
N ILE A 59 -13.02 35.35 57.03
CA ILE A 59 -13.75 34.11 56.73
C ILE A 59 -14.48 34.21 55.38
N ILE A 60 -15.15 35.33 55.08
CA ILE A 60 -15.80 35.55 53.79
C ILE A 60 -14.79 35.57 52.65
N ALA A 61 -13.65 36.24 52.82
CA ALA A 61 -12.56 36.26 51.84
C ALA A 61 -11.99 34.84 51.62
N LEU A 62 -11.84 34.06 52.72
CA LEU A 62 -11.40 32.66 52.64
C LEU A 62 -12.42 31.80 51.84
N LEU A 63 -13.72 31.96 52.16
CA LEU A 63 -14.78 31.22 51.45
C LEU A 63 -14.82 31.60 49.96
N LEU A 64 -14.72 32.88 49.63
CA LEU A 64 -14.62 33.34 48.24
C LEU A 64 -13.37 32.77 47.53
N TRP A 65 -12.22 32.76 48.25
CA TRP A 65 -11.02 32.15 47.70
C TRP A 65 -11.18 30.65 47.51
N LEU A 66 -11.77 29.90 48.45
CA LEU A 66 -12.08 28.48 48.24
C LEU A 66 -13.03 28.26 47.05
N ALA A 67 -14.01 29.14 46.84
CA ALA A 67 -14.95 29.05 45.71
C ALA A 67 -14.29 29.15 44.32
N THR A 68 -13.07 29.68 44.24
CA THR A 68 -12.31 29.75 42.99
C THR A 68 -11.62 28.44 42.60
N GLY A 69 -11.73 27.39 43.42
CA GLY A 69 -11.11 26.09 43.19
C GLY A 69 -11.84 25.14 42.23
N PHE A 70 -12.97 25.57 41.66
CA PHE A 70 -13.65 24.76 40.69
C PHE A 70 -12.96 24.81 39.31
N TYR A 71 -12.76 23.65 38.67
CA TYR A 71 -12.25 23.53 37.33
C TYR A 71 -13.06 22.50 36.55
N ARG A 72 -13.08 22.64 35.23
CA ARG A 72 -13.80 21.76 34.32
C ARG A 72 -12.80 20.95 33.49
N VAL A 73 -13.05 19.65 33.38
CA VAL A 73 -12.33 18.74 32.48
C VAL A 73 -13.24 18.41 31.29
N GLU A 74 -12.80 18.69 30.08
CA GLU A 74 -13.50 18.34 28.86
C GLU A 74 -13.27 16.85 28.52
N PRO A 75 -14.12 16.22 27.68
CA PRO A 75 -13.99 14.80 27.35
C PRO A 75 -12.67 14.41 26.68
N ASP A 76 -12.00 15.35 26.05
CA ASP A 76 -10.71 15.19 25.37
C ASP A 76 -9.49 15.58 26.26
N GLU A 77 -9.75 15.96 27.52
CA GLU A 77 -8.75 16.43 28.47
C GLU A 77 -8.59 15.51 29.67
N GLN A 78 -7.45 15.57 30.32
CA GLN A 78 -7.22 15.00 31.63
C GLN A 78 -6.81 16.11 32.60
N GLY A 79 -7.42 16.14 33.79
CA GLY A 79 -7.10 17.10 34.86
C GLY A 79 -5.91 16.60 35.68
N ILE A 80 -4.85 17.37 35.73
CA ILE A 80 -3.70 17.09 36.58
C ILE A 80 -3.72 18.06 37.76
N GLU A 81 -3.75 17.50 38.97
CA GLU A 81 -3.78 18.25 40.22
C GLU A 81 -2.39 18.31 40.81
N LEU A 82 -1.89 19.51 40.98
CA LEU A 82 -0.62 19.79 41.65
C LEU A 82 -0.85 20.45 42.99
N LEU A 83 -0.30 19.89 44.04
CA LEU A 83 -0.29 20.45 45.39
C LEU A 83 1.11 21.03 45.65
N PHE A 84 1.21 22.34 45.85
CA PHE A 84 2.49 23.07 45.98
C PHE A 84 3.52 22.73 44.88
N GLY A 85 3.03 22.57 43.64
CA GLY A 85 3.86 22.24 42.50
C GLY A 85 4.26 20.76 42.40
N LYS A 86 3.81 19.91 43.32
CA LYS A 86 4.04 18.47 43.27
C LYS A 86 2.81 17.77 42.71
N TRP A 87 3.00 16.87 41.75
CA TRP A 87 1.93 16.05 41.21
C TRP A 87 1.29 15.19 42.31
N ASN A 88 -0.01 15.31 42.46
CA ASN A 88 -0.80 14.60 43.46
C ASN A 88 -1.67 13.52 42.80
N GLN A 89 -2.51 13.90 41.83
CA GLN A 89 -3.47 13.00 41.18
C GLN A 89 -3.75 13.45 39.76
N THR A 90 -4.13 12.47 38.91
CA THR A 90 -4.65 12.71 37.57
C THR A 90 -6.12 12.30 37.52
N THR A 91 -6.99 13.24 37.12
CA THR A 91 -8.43 13.04 37.00
C THR A 91 -8.78 12.80 35.55
N THR A 92 -9.29 11.63 35.20
CA THR A 92 -9.65 11.23 33.82
C THR A 92 -11.13 11.38 33.53
N GLN A 93 -11.98 11.60 34.55
CA GLN A 93 -13.42 11.75 34.35
C GLN A 93 -13.77 13.16 33.87
N PRO A 94 -14.50 13.31 32.73
CA PRO A 94 -14.99 14.62 32.31
C PRO A 94 -16.04 15.15 33.27
N GLY A 95 -16.04 16.45 33.50
CA GLY A 95 -17.01 17.09 34.37
C GLY A 95 -16.44 18.25 35.16
N LEU A 96 -17.21 18.69 36.17
CA LEU A 96 -16.82 19.72 37.09
C LEU A 96 -16.16 19.08 38.30
N HIS A 97 -14.91 19.47 38.57
CA HIS A 97 -14.12 19.01 39.71
C HIS A 97 -13.75 20.18 40.59
N TYR A 98 -13.41 19.87 41.84
CA TYR A 98 -12.97 20.84 42.79
C TYR A 98 -11.58 20.48 43.31
N PHE A 99 -10.68 21.46 43.28
CA PHE A 99 -9.36 21.33 43.84
C PHE A 99 -8.96 22.65 44.56
N PHE A 100 -7.91 22.63 45.33
CA PHE A 100 -7.45 23.81 46.02
C PHE A 100 -7.08 24.93 45.05
N PRO A 101 -7.53 26.19 45.32
CA PRO A 101 -7.17 27.31 44.45
C PRO A 101 -5.71 27.71 44.62
N THR A 102 -5.21 28.45 43.65
CA THR A 102 -3.86 29.06 43.69
C THR A 102 -3.74 29.97 44.90
N PRO A 103 -2.60 29.99 45.64
CA PRO A 103 -1.30 29.40 45.32
C PRO A 103 -1.06 27.97 45.86
N ILE A 104 -2.01 27.37 46.60
CA ILE A 104 -1.85 26.06 47.22
C ILE A 104 -1.94 24.93 46.17
N GLY A 105 -2.97 25.00 45.33
CA GLY A 105 -3.20 24.03 44.27
C GLY A 105 -3.07 24.70 42.90
N GLN A 106 -2.68 23.90 41.91
CA GLN A 106 -2.68 24.27 40.49
C GLN A 106 -3.24 23.10 39.70
N THR A 107 -4.10 23.38 38.74
CA THR A 107 -4.65 22.37 37.82
C THR A 107 -4.22 22.66 36.42
N ILE A 108 -3.82 21.61 35.70
CA ILE A 108 -3.43 21.66 34.27
C ILE A 108 -4.33 20.68 33.55
N THR A 109 -4.96 21.10 32.44
CA THR A 109 -5.86 20.26 31.64
C THR A 109 -5.32 20.07 30.23
N PRO A 110 -4.32 19.20 30.01
CA PRO A 110 -3.79 18.93 28.70
C PRO A 110 -4.76 18.07 27.88
N LYS A 111 -4.84 18.36 26.56
CA LYS A 111 -5.62 17.56 25.61
C LYS A 111 -4.90 16.26 25.31
N VAL A 112 -5.55 15.14 25.65
CA VAL A 112 -4.97 13.79 25.52
C VAL A 112 -5.42 13.04 24.27
N GLU A 113 -6.65 13.29 23.81
CA GLU A 113 -7.19 12.62 22.62
C GLU A 113 -6.68 13.20 21.29
N VAL A 114 -6.02 14.34 21.32
CA VAL A 114 -5.44 14.96 20.13
C VAL A 114 -4.28 14.10 19.63
N ILE A 115 -4.39 13.65 18.37
CA ILE A 115 -3.30 12.94 17.69
C ILE A 115 -2.22 13.96 17.35
N ARG A 116 -1.03 13.74 17.88
CA ARG A 116 0.16 14.52 17.60
C ARG A 116 1.03 13.78 16.60
N LYS A 117 1.70 14.50 15.72
CA LYS A 117 2.61 13.94 14.75
C LYS A 117 4.02 14.47 14.96
N ILE A 118 5.00 13.59 14.80
CA ILE A 118 6.42 13.92 14.77
C ILE A 118 6.99 13.40 13.46
N ASN A 119 7.61 14.28 12.70
CA ASN A 119 8.29 13.91 11.45
C ASN A 119 9.77 13.67 11.75
N VAL A 120 10.31 12.56 11.25
CA VAL A 120 11.70 12.16 11.40
C VAL A 120 12.29 11.97 10.00
N GLY A 121 13.47 12.56 9.78
CA GLY A 121 14.16 12.55 8.49
C GLY A 121 13.73 13.68 7.54
N PHE A 122 12.63 14.34 7.82
CA PHE A 122 12.16 15.49 7.01
C PHE A 122 11.41 16.52 7.86
N ARG A 123 11.30 17.72 7.33
CA ARG A 123 10.48 18.80 7.90
C ARG A 123 9.45 19.24 6.87
N SER A 124 8.19 19.22 7.28
CA SER A 124 7.10 19.77 6.48
C SER A 124 7.08 21.30 6.57
N ALA A 125 6.53 21.95 5.56
CA ALA A 125 6.36 23.42 5.57
C ALA A 125 5.57 23.91 6.80
N SER A 126 4.65 23.09 7.32
CA SER A 126 3.91 23.37 8.57
C SER A 126 4.81 23.40 9.81
N ASP A 127 5.86 22.59 9.84
CA ASP A 127 6.79 22.50 10.98
C ASP A 127 7.75 23.70 11.02
N LEU A 128 7.93 24.36 9.89
CA LEU A 128 8.80 25.53 9.74
C LEU A 128 8.08 26.87 9.97
N GLY A 129 6.77 26.83 10.27
CA GLY A 129 5.97 28.04 10.55
C GLY A 129 5.74 28.94 9.35
N PHE A 130 6.09 28.51 8.16
CA PHE A 130 5.78 29.23 6.93
C PHE A 130 4.39 28.86 6.43
N ALA A 131 3.46 29.80 6.47
CA ALA A 131 2.15 29.72 5.82
C ALA A 131 2.32 29.83 4.28
N SER A 132 3.24 29.09 3.70
CA SER A 132 3.48 29.07 2.26
C SER A 132 2.87 27.81 1.66
N ASN A 133 2.09 28.00 0.59
CA ASN A 133 1.49 26.96 -0.25
C ASN A 133 2.52 26.09 -1.02
N THR A 134 3.76 26.07 -0.61
CA THR A 134 4.79 25.21 -1.18
C THR A 134 4.88 23.93 -0.37
N ASN A 135 4.49 22.82 -0.98
CA ASN A 135 4.71 21.46 -0.47
C ASN A 135 6.21 21.07 -0.48
N ALA A 136 7.09 22.00 -0.15
CA ALA A 136 8.52 21.76 -0.11
C ALA A 136 8.84 21.05 1.22
N GLU A 137 8.97 19.74 1.16
CA GLU A 137 9.56 18.96 2.23
C GLU A 137 11.08 19.19 2.22
N ARG A 138 11.63 19.55 3.36
CA ARG A 138 13.08 19.66 3.53
C ARG A 138 13.60 18.41 4.20
N LYS A 139 14.40 17.62 3.51
CA LYS A 139 15.08 16.46 4.07
C LYS A 139 16.11 16.90 5.12
N VAL A 140 16.21 16.15 6.21
CA VAL A 140 17.20 16.31 7.27
C VAL A 140 18.09 15.07 7.24
N VAL A 141 19.17 15.18 6.50
CA VAL A 141 20.07 14.07 6.17
C VAL A 141 20.62 13.34 7.39
N GLU A 142 20.87 14.08 8.49
CA GLU A 142 21.41 13.54 9.74
C GLU A 142 20.43 12.55 10.42
N GLU A 143 19.13 12.77 10.22
CA GLU A 143 18.06 11.93 10.81
C GLU A 143 17.59 10.82 9.86
N SER A 144 17.70 11.05 8.55
CA SER A 144 17.13 10.16 7.52
C SER A 144 18.10 9.07 7.07
N LEU A 145 19.42 9.29 7.12
CA LEU A 145 20.39 8.31 6.65
C LEU A 145 20.54 7.16 7.65
N MET A 146 20.26 5.95 7.17
CA MET A 146 20.36 4.72 7.94
C MET A 146 21.08 3.64 7.12
N LEU A 147 21.80 2.74 7.80
CA LEU A 147 22.47 1.60 7.16
C LEU A 147 21.53 0.39 7.24
N SER A 148 21.25 -0.23 6.09
CA SER A 148 20.48 -1.48 6.02
C SER A 148 21.34 -2.72 6.29
N GLY A 149 20.70 -3.87 6.54
CA GLY A 149 21.40 -5.12 6.85
C GLY A 149 22.27 -5.66 5.72
N ASP A 150 22.02 -5.23 4.49
CA ASP A 150 22.84 -5.55 3.31
C ASP A 150 23.90 -4.49 3.00
N GLN A 151 24.24 -3.66 3.99
CA GLN A 151 25.29 -2.63 3.92
C GLN A 151 25.03 -1.51 2.90
N ASN A 152 23.78 -1.32 2.54
CA ASN A 152 23.37 -0.18 1.72
C ASN A 152 22.93 0.99 2.61
N ILE A 153 23.17 2.21 2.15
CA ILE A 153 22.66 3.40 2.82
C ILE A 153 21.26 3.68 2.28
N ALA A 154 20.30 3.83 3.21
CA ALA A 154 18.92 4.21 2.92
C ALA A 154 18.62 5.59 3.50
N ASP A 155 17.93 6.41 2.72
CA ASP A 155 17.30 7.67 3.16
C ASP A 155 15.87 7.35 3.57
N VAL A 156 15.61 7.32 4.89
CA VAL A 156 14.33 6.89 5.47
C VAL A 156 13.64 8.05 6.13
N GLY A 157 12.53 8.50 5.55
CA GLY A 157 11.63 9.48 6.14
C GLY A 157 10.37 8.82 6.68
N PHE A 158 10.00 9.12 7.91
CA PHE A 158 8.78 8.58 8.51
C PHE A 158 8.10 9.55 9.48
N THR A 159 6.82 9.32 9.72
CA THR A 159 5.99 10.10 10.65
C THR A 159 5.49 9.19 11.77
N VAL A 160 5.67 9.62 13.00
CA VAL A 160 5.12 8.98 14.20
C VAL A 160 3.85 9.70 14.61
N LEU A 161 2.74 8.98 14.68
CA LEU A 161 1.48 9.46 15.20
C LEU A 161 1.28 8.90 16.61
N TYR A 162 1.12 9.79 17.56
CA TYR A 162 0.94 9.41 18.96
C TYR A 162 -0.11 10.25 19.65
N LYS A 163 -0.64 9.72 20.76
CA LYS A 163 -1.51 10.44 21.67
C LYS A 163 -1.05 10.22 23.12
N ILE A 164 -1.52 11.05 24.01
CA ILE A 164 -1.23 10.93 25.44
C ILE A 164 -2.20 9.94 26.05
N LYS A 165 -1.69 8.88 26.70
CA LYS A 165 -2.46 7.91 27.46
C LYS A 165 -2.64 8.36 28.89
N ASP A 166 -1.56 8.86 29.49
CA ASP A 166 -1.52 9.38 30.87
C ASP A 166 -0.79 10.72 30.88
N ALA A 167 -1.55 11.78 31.12
CA ALA A 167 -1.03 13.13 31.07
C ALA A 167 -0.07 13.43 32.25
N GLY A 168 -0.25 12.77 33.41
CA GLY A 168 0.66 12.92 34.55
C GLY A 168 2.05 12.40 34.22
N ASN A 169 2.12 11.15 33.74
CA ASN A 169 3.38 10.55 33.33
C ASN A 169 4.05 11.35 32.19
N PHE A 170 3.27 11.76 31.19
CA PHE A 170 3.75 12.55 30.06
C PHE A 170 4.43 13.86 30.48
N LEU A 171 3.87 14.58 31.46
CA LEU A 171 4.39 15.88 31.87
C LEU A 171 5.52 15.81 32.93
N PHE A 172 5.52 14.77 33.75
CA PHE A 172 6.42 14.73 34.92
C PHE A 172 7.50 13.65 34.86
N LYS A 173 7.32 12.59 34.08
CA LYS A 173 8.33 11.53 33.91
C LYS A 173 9.39 11.88 32.89
N LEU A 174 9.01 12.60 31.83
CA LEU A 174 9.89 12.98 30.74
C LEU A 174 10.16 14.50 30.75
N ARG A 175 11.42 14.87 30.57
CA ARG A 175 11.80 16.29 30.53
C ARG A 175 11.29 16.98 29.28
N ASN A 176 11.49 16.34 28.11
CA ASN A 176 11.07 16.81 26.80
C ASN A 176 10.42 15.64 26.01
N PRO A 177 9.11 15.39 26.21
CA PRO A 177 8.47 14.20 25.64
C PRO A 177 8.59 14.10 24.12
N GLU A 178 8.40 15.22 23.40
CA GLU A 178 8.45 15.25 21.93
C GLU A 178 9.83 14.89 21.39
N THR A 179 10.89 15.46 21.95
CA THR A 179 12.27 15.13 21.55
C THR A 179 12.60 13.69 21.90
N THR A 180 12.16 13.22 23.08
CA THR A 180 12.40 11.84 23.51
C THR A 180 11.72 10.83 22.58
N VAL A 181 10.46 11.06 22.20
CA VAL A 181 9.77 10.19 21.23
C VAL A 181 10.47 10.20 19.89
N LYS A 182 10.93 11.36 19.44
CA LYS A 182 11.66 11.49 18.19
C LYS A 182 12.97 10.67 18.21
N ASP A 183 13.81 10.90 19.21
CA ASP A 183 15.13 10.25 19.33
C ASP A 183 14.98 8.72 19.52
N MET A 184 13.99 8.28 20.28
CA MET A 184 13.68 6.87 20.44
C MET A 184 13.16 6.25 19.15
N SER A 185 12.26 6.93 18.44
CA SER A 185 11.71 6.43 17.18
C SER A 185 12.79 6.34 16.09
N GLU A 186 13.72 7.30 16.05
CA GLU A 186 14.89 7.25 15.17
C GLU A 186 15.79 6.07 15.49
N SER A 187 16.06 5.83 16.77
CA SER A 187 16.91 4.71 17.23
C SER A 187 16.28 3.37 16.91
N VAL A 188 14.99 3.19 17.18
CA VAL A 188 14.25 1.96 16.88
C VAL A 188 14.16 1.71 15.37
N MET A 189 13.89 2.76 14.59
CA MET A 189 13.85 2.65 13.14
C MET A 189 15.22 2.23 12.59
N ARG A 190 16.30 2.83 13.07
CA ARG A 190 17.67 2.49 12.68
C ARG A 190 18.01 1.04 13.02
N GLU A 191 17.57 0.54 14.18
CA GLU A 191 17.75 -0.85 14.57
C GLU A 191 17.05 -1.81 13.61
N ILE A 192 15.78 -1.56 13.30
CA ILE A 192 14.99 -2.45 12.44
C ILE A 192 15.47 -2.39 10.98
N VAL A 193 15.80 -1.21 10.46
CA VAL A 193 16.37 -1.03 9.12
C VAL A 193 17.72 -1.77 9.02
N GLY A 194 18.55 -1.71 10.07
CA GLY A 194 19.83 -2.41 10.13
C GLY A 194 19.73 -3.94 10.13
N GLN A 195 18.57 -4.50 10.44
CA GLN A 195 18.30 -5.94 10.41
C GLN A 195 17.69 -6.43 9.10
N ARG A 196 17.30 -5.54 8.21
CA ARG A 196 16.56 -5.85 6.96
C ARG A 196 17.33 -5.43 5.73
N ASN A 197 17.11 -6.15 4.63
CA ASN A 197 17.66 -5.78 3.33
C ASN A 197 16.93 -4.59 2.74
N LEU A 198 17.66 -3.70 2.07
CA LEU A 198 17.06 -2.50 1.46
C LEU A 198 15.96 -2.86 0.46
N GLN A 199 16.15 -3.89 -0.36
CA GLN A 199 15.14 -4.34 -1.33
C GLN A 199 13.81 -4.73 -0.67
N PHE A 200 13.86 -5.40 0.49
CA PHE A 200 12.66 -5.75 1.25
C PHE A 200 11.94 -4.50 1.78
N LEU A 201 12.70 -3.50 2.25
CA LEU A 201 12.16 -2.23 2.75
C LEU A 201 11.48 -1.41 1.64
N LEU A 202 11.99 -1.48 0.41
CA LEU A 202 11.44 -0.77 -0.75
C LEU A 202 10.13 -1.38 -1.26
N THR A 203 9.87 -2.67 -1.03
CA THR A 203 8.77 -3.42 -1.64
C THR A 203 7.72 -3.87 -0.62
N GLU A 204 7.80 -5.09 -0.18
CA GLU A 204 6.75 -5.76 0.63
C GLU A 204 6.88 -5.49 2.12
N GLY A 205 8.06 -5.08 2.58
CA GLY A 205 8.40 -4.98 4.00
C GLY A 205 7.85 -3.76 4.73
N ARG A 206 7.29 -2.76 4.03
CA ARG A 206 6.89 -1.48 4.65
C ARG A 206 5.92 -1.66 5.81
N GLN A 207 4.83 -2.38 5.59
CA GLN A 207 3.80 -2.59 6.61
C GLN A 207 4.32 -3.42 7.79
N GLU A 208 5.15 -4.43 7.52
CA GLU A 208 5.78 -5.23 8.57
C GLU A 208 6.69 -4.36 9.44
N VAL A 209 7.54 -3.55 8.83
CA VAL A 209 8.45 -2.63 9.53
C VAL A 209 7.67 -1.61 10.35
N GLU A 210 6.63 -0.99 9.81
CA GLU A 210 5.77 -0.05 10.56
C GLU A 210 5.19 -0.69 11.83
N GLN A 211 4.72 -1.95 11.74
CA GLN A 211 4.17 -2.67 12.88
C GLN A 211 5.24 -3.06 13.91
N VAL A 212 6.38 -3.58 13.45
CA VAL A 212 7.47 -3.97 14.34
C VAL A 212 8.04 -2.76 15.07
N VAL A 213 8.30 -1.67 14.35
CA VAL A 213 8.79 -0.41 14.94
C VAL A 213 7.78 0.16 15.92
N ARG A 214 6.47 0.16 15.59
CA ARG A 214 5.43 0.61 16.49
C ARG A 214 5.41 -0.18 17.79
N ASN A 215 5.47 -1.50 17.70
CA ASN A 215 5.44 -2.36 18.90
C ASN A 215 6.70 -2.16 19.76
N LEU A 216 7.87 -2.20 19.16
CA LEU A 216 9.13 -2.01 19.87
C LEU A 216 9.22 -0.61 20.51
N LEU A 217 8.81 0.43 19.78
CA LEU A 217 8.77 1.79 20.31
C LEU A 217 7.79 1.90 21.48
N GLN A 218 6.61 1.26 21.40
CA GLN A 218 5.63 1.25 22.49
C GLN A 218 6.19 0.54 23.71
N ASP A 219 6.83 -0.61 23.55
CA ASP A 219 7.43 -1.38 24.66
C ASP A 219 8.52 -0.56 25.38
N ILE A 220 9.35 0.15 24.63
CA ILE A 220 10.36 1.05 25.19
C ILE A 220 9.70 2.20 25.95
N LEU A 221 8.72 2.89 25.35
CA LEU A 221 8.03 4.02 25.99
C LEU A 221 7.24 3.58 27.23
N ASP A 222 6.69 2.37 27.25
CA ASP A 222 6.01 1.80 28.41
C ASP A 222 7.02 1.45 29.52
N SER A 223 8.21 0.98 29.19
CA SER A 223 9.28 0.72 30.17
C SER A 223 9.76 1.99 30.89
N TYR A 224 9.68 3.15 30.23
CA TYR A 224 9.95 4.46 30.82
C TYR A 224 8.73 5.09 31.50
N GLU A 225 7.60 4.41 31.52
CA GLU A 225 6.34 4.94 32.03
C GLU A 225 6.00 6.32 31.45
N SER A 226 6.22 6.47 30.13
CA SER A 226 6.15 7.77 29.45
C SER A 226 4.74 8.36 29.37
N GLY A 227 3.70 7.55 29.57
CA GLY A 227 2.31 7.97 29.39
C GLY A 227 1.92 8.27 27.93
N ILE A 228 2.68 7.76 26.96
CA ILE A 228 2.47 7.97 25.54
C ILE A 228 1.93 6.68 24.90
N LEU A 229 0.97 6.82 23.99
CA LEU A 229 0.45 5.73 23.17
C LEU A 229 0.77 6.01 21.70
N ILE A 230 1.57 5.14 21.10
CA ILE A 230 1.85 5.20 19.67
C ILE A 230 0.66 4.64 18.89
N GLN A 231 0.06 5.47 18.08
CA GLN A 231 -1.10 5.10 17.27
C GLN A 231 -0.68 4.38 16.00
N SER A 232 0.20 4.98 15.25
CA SER A 232 0.78 4.39 14.04
C SER A 232 2.11 5.04 13.69
N ILE A 233 2.92 4.31 12.94
CA ILE A 233 4.11 4.81 12.27
C ILE A 233 3.84 4.72 10.78
N GLN A 234 4.16 5.77 10.05
CA GLN A 234 3.94 5.88 8.61
C GLN A 234 5.27 6.18 7.93
N LEU A 235 5.75 5.24 7.14
CA LEU A 235 6.91 5.43 6.29
C LEU A 235 6.53 6.31 5.09
N GLN A 236 7.18 7.47 4.94
CA GLN A 236 6.95 8.39 3.83
C GLN A 236 7.77 7.98 2.61
N SER A 237 9.08 8.01 2.75
CA SER A 237 10.02 7.62 1.70
C SER A 237 11.07 6.66 2.26
N ILE A 238 11.46 5.71 1.44
CA ILE A 238 12.66 4.90 1.64
C ILE A 238 13.33 4.90 0.28
N ASP A 239 14.43 5.60 0.15
CA ASP A 239 15.13 5.74 -1.12
C ASP A 239 16.64 5.58 -0.89
N PRO A 240 17.40 5.15 -1.89
CA PRO A 240 18.85 5.33 -1.85
C PRO A 240 19.20 6.84 -1.81
N PRO A 241 20.31 7.25 -1.19
CA PRO A 241 20.76 8.63 -1.25
C PRO A 241 20.92 9.13 -2.70
N ASP A 242 20.54 10.38 -2.96
CA ASP A 242 20.54 10.98 -4.31
C ASP A 242 21.86 10.81 -5.06
N GLN A 243 22.98 10.77 -4.33
CA GLN A 243 24.35 10.64 -4.89
C GLN A 243 24.62 9.25 -5.50
N VAL A 244 23.88 8.21 -5.12
CA VAL A 244 24.12 6.83 -5.53
C VAL A 244 22.94 6.20 -6.27
N ILE A 245 21.88 6.93 -6.53
CA ILE A 245 20.68 6.44 -7.22
C ILE A 245 21.02 5.80 -8.56
N ASP A 246 21.81 6.48 -9.41
CA ASP A 246 22.18 5.98 -10.72
C ASP A 246 22.93 4.64 -10.64
N SER A 247 23.87 4.54 -9.69
CA SER A 247 24.65 3.33 -9.49
C SER A 247 23.80 2.18 -8.93
N PHE A 248 22.85 2.50 -8.04
CA PHE A 248 21.91 1.53 -7.51
C PHE A 248 20.98 0.98 -8.61
N ASP A 249 20.47 1.84 -9.46
CA ASP A 249 19.63 1.47 -10.60
C ASP A 249 20.40 0.60 -11.62
N GLU A 250 21.70 0.86 -11.83
CA GLU A 250 22.53 0.03 -12.68
C GLU A 250 22.71 -1.37 -12.10
N VAL A 251 22.94 -1.50 -10.80
CA VAL A 251 23.01 -2.80 -10.11
C VAL A 251 21.68 -3.53 -10.20
N GLN A 252 20.55 -2.84 -10.03
CA GLN A 252 19.23 -3.45 -10.16
C GLN A 252 18.94 -3.93 -11.58
N ARG A 253 19.31 -3.14 -12.59
CA ARG A 253 19.22 -3.55 -14.01
C ARG A 253 20.08 -4.79 -14.28
N ALA A 254 21.33 -4.81 -13.79
CA ALA A 254 22.21 -5.98 -13.93
C ALA A 254 21.66 -7.25 -13.25
N LYS A 255 21.03 -7.12 -12.08
CA LYS A 255 20.34 -8.23 -11.40
C LYS A 255 19.16 -8.75 -12.22
N GLN A 256 18.32 -7.84 -12.74
CA GLN A 256 17.19 -8.21 -13.60
C GLN A 256 17.66 -8.88 -14.90
N ASP A 257 18.71 -8.38 -15.53
CA ASP A 257 19.29 -9.00 -16.72
C ASP A 257 19.83 -10.40 -16.42
N LYS A 258 20.52 -10.59 -15.30
CA LYS A 258 20.95 -11.93 -14.83
C LYS A 258 19.77 -12.87 -14.68
N GLU A 259 18.70 -12.45 -14.00
CA GLU A 259 17.50 -13.26 -13.80
C GLU A 259 16.80 -13.58 -15.12
N ARG A 260 16.71 -12.61 -16.02
CA ARG A 260 16.16 -12.80 -17.35
C ARG A 260 16.95 -13.85 -18.14
N LEU A 261 18.28 -13.76 -18.16
CA LEU A 261 19.13 -14.74 -18.83
C LEU A 261 19.00 -16.15 -18.23
N VAL A 262 18.93 -16.25 -16.89
CA VAL A 262 18.68 -17.53 -16.23
C VAL A 262 17.32 -18.11 -16.60
N ASN A 263 16.28 -17.29 -16.62
CA ASN A 263 14.92 -17.70 -16.98
C ASN A 263 14.83 -18.10 -18.47
N GLU A 264 15.48 -17.36 -19.36
CA GLU A 264 15.61 -17.72 -20.78
C GLU A 264 16.32 -19.07 -20.97
N ALA A 265 17.44 -19.27 -20.28
CA ALA A 265 18.18 -20.53 -20.33
C ALA A 265 17.36 -21.70 -19.79
N ASN A 266 16.64 -21.53 -18.69
CA ASN A 266 15.74 -22.54 -18.14
C ASN A 266 14.58 -22.83 -19.07
N SER A 267 13.99 -21.81 -19.69
CA SER A 267 12.93 -21.97 -20.69
C SER A 267 13.42 -22.75 -21.91
N TYR A 268 14.63 -22.41 -22.39
CA TYR A 268 15.27 -23.13 -23.50
C TYR A 268 15.50 -24.60 -23.12
N LEU A 269 16.08 -24.88 -21.96
CA LEU A 269 16.31 -26.23 -21.47
C LEU A 269 15.00 -27.04 -21.37
N ASN A 270 13.95 -26.43 -20.79
CA ASN A 270 12.64 -27.04 -20.65
C ASN A 270 11.94 -27.30 -21.98
N LYS A 271 12.30 -26.59 -23.03
CA LYS A 271 11.80 -26.81 -24.40
C LYS A 271 12.59 -27.87 -25.15
N ILE A 272 13.92 -27.78 -25.13
CA ILE A 272 14.80 -28.64 -25.94
C ILE A 272 14.85 -30.06 -25.43
N VAL A 273 15.04 -30.27 -24.13
CA VAL A 273 15.20 -31.61 -23.57
C VAL A 273 13.94 -32.49 -23.73
N PRO A 274 12.71 -32.02 -23.43
CA PRO A 274 11.51 -32.80 -23.67
C PRO A 274 11.23 -33.06 -25.14
N ASN A 275 11.48 -32.06 -26.03
CA ASN A 275 11.32 -32.23 -27.46
C ASN A 275 12.26 -33.30 -28.00
N ALA A 276 13.56 -33.22 -27.66
CA ALA A 276 14.53 -34.21 -28.09
C ALA A 276 14.20 -35.63 -27.57
N ARG A 277 13.72 -35.74 -26.33
CA ARG A 277 13.22 -37.03 -25.78
C ARG A 277 11.98 -37.53 -26.53
N GLY A 278 11.05 -36.61 -26.84
CA GLY A 278 9.85 -36.94 -27.60
C GLY A 278 10.19 -37.41 -29.02
N GLU A 279 11.09 -36.73 -29.73
CA GLU A 279 11.55 -37.14 -31.04
C GLU A 279 12.29 -38.48 -31.01
N ALA A 280 13.15 -38.70 -30.02
CA ALA A 280 13.81 -40.00 -29.85
C ALA A 280 12.83 -41.13 -29.55
N ALA A 281 11.85 -40.93 -28.70
CA ALA A 281 10.81 -41.90 -28.41
C ALA A 281 9.95 -42.20 -29.64
N LYS A 282 9.58 -41.14 -30.39
CA LYS A 282 8.83 -41.28 -31.67
C LYS A 282 9.61 -42.12 -32.67
N LEU A 283 10.89 -41.85 -32.88
CA LEU A 283 11.73 -42.61 -33.81
C LEU A 283 11.83 -44.08 -33.42
N VAL A 284 11.98 -44.35 -32.12
CA VAL A 284 12.01 -45.74 -31.59
C VAL A 284 10.68 -46.47 -31.81
N GLU A 285 9.55 -45.82 -31.55
CA GLU A 285 8.22 -46.41 -31.77
C GLU A 285 7.91 -46.59 -33.28
N GLU A 286 8.30 -45.66 -34.15
CA GLU A 286 8.18 -45.80 -35.58
C GLU A 286 9.02 -46.99 -36.10
N ALA A 287 10.23 -47.17 -35.62
CA ALA A 287 11.07 -48.29 -35.98
C ALA A 287 10.48 -49.64 -35.48
N LYS A 288 9.89 -49.67 -34.31
CA LYS A 288 9.18 -50.87 -33.79
C LYS A 288 7.95 -51.20 -34.66
N ALA A 289 7.13 -50.16 -34.95
CA ALA A 289 5.95 -50.33 -35.76
C ALA A 289 6.30 -50.80 -37.19
N TYR A 290 7.36 -50.24 -37.79
CA TYR A 290 7.85 -50.72 -39.09
C TYR A 290 8.34 -52.14 -39.01
N LYS A 291 9.11 -52.53 -37.99
CA LYS A 291 9.52 -53.92 -37.79
C LYS A 291 8.32 -54.87 -37.71
N GLU A 292 7.30 -54.52 -36.89
CA GLU A 292 6.10 -55.35 -36.76
C GLU A 292 5.34 -55.42 -38.08
N GLN A 293 5.19 -54.29 -38.79
CA GLN A 293 4.54 -54.28 -40.10
C GLN A 293 5.22 -55.22 -41.06
N VAL A 294 6.55 -55.15 -41.19
CA VAL A 294 7.32 -56.01 -42.12
C VAL A 294 7.18 -57.52 -41.73
N VAL A 295 7.28 -57.80 -40.43
CA VAL A 295 7.13 -59.18 -39.94
C VAL A 295 5.72 -59.69 -40.20
N LYS A 296 4.67 -58.89 -39.84
CA LYS A 296 3.26 -59.31 -40.08
C LYS A 296 2.94 -59.42 -41.56
N GLN A 297 3.49 -58.56 -42.41
CA GLN A 297 3.35 -58.66 -43.86
C GLN A 297 4.00 -59.97 -44.40
N ALA A 298 5.22 -60.31 -43.92
CA ALA A 298 5.88 -61.55 -44.31
C ALA A 298 5.16 -62.78 -43.79
N GLU A 299 4.66 -62.77 -42.55
CA GLU A 299 3.83 -63.82 -41.99
C GLU A 299 2.52 -64.02 -42.82
N GLY A 300 1.86 -62.89 -43.15
CA GLY A 300 0.64 -62.93 -44.00
C GLY A 300 0.87 -63.49 -45.39
N VAL A 301 2.00 -63.12 -46.05
CA VAL A 301 2.38 -63.68 -47.35
C VAL A 301 2.67 -65.20 -47.24
N ALA A 302 3.42 -65.61 -46.19
CA ALA A 302 3.72 -66.99 -45.97
C ALA A 302 2.43 -67.81 -45.67
N GLN A 303 1.53 -67.31 -44.86
CA GLN A 303 0.25 -68.01 -44.58
C GLN A 303 -0.60 -68.06 -45.80
N ASN A 304 -0.72 -67.01 -46.60
CA ASN A 304 -1.44 -67.06 -47.86
C ASN A 304 -0.88 -68.13 -48.82
N PHE A 305 0.47 -68.19 -48.91
CA PHE A 305 1.09 -69.30 -49.72
C PHE A 305 0.71 -70.68 -49.21
N ILE A 306 0.74 -70.91 -47.88
CA ILE A 306 0.36 -72.14 -47.28
C ILE A 306 -1.12 -72.51 -47.59
N ASP A 307 -2.02 -71.54 -47.45
CA ASP A 307 -3.44 -71.66 -47.70
C ASP A 307 -3.74 -72.00 -49.17
N VAL A 308 -3.04 -71.25 -50.11
CA VAL A 308 -3.11 -71.59 -51.50
C VAL A 308 -2.53 -72.94 -51.83
N TYR A 309 -1.43 -73.37 -51.20
CA TYR A 309 -0.83 -74.65 -51.37
C TYR A 309 -1.76 -75.80 -50.89
N ASN A 310 -2.38 -75.66 -49.74
CA ASN A 310 -3.34 -76.60 -49.18
C ASN A 310 -4.56 -76.73 -50.13
N SER A 311 -5.12 -75.61 -50.59
CA SER A 311 -6.19 -75.59 -51.58
C SER A 311 -5.79 -76.26 -52.90
N TYR A 312 -4.53 -76.05 -53.33
CA TYR A 312 -4.01 -76.76 -54.53
C TYR A 312 -3.86 -78.22 -54.33
N LYS A 313 -3.45 -78.70 -53.14
CA LYS A 313 -3.33 -80.16 -52.82
C LYS A 313 -4.67 -80.88 -52.94
N ASP A 314 -5.74 -80.17 -52.46
CA ASP A 314 -7.06 -80.76 -52.43
C ASP A 314 -7.77 -80.72 -53.81
N ALA A 315 -7.58 -79.70 -54.63
CA ALA A 315 -8.25 -79.54 -55.92
C ALA A 315 -7.33 -78.86 -56.94
N LYS A 316 -6.42 -79.59 -57.55
CA LYS A 316 -5.32 -79.09 -58.44
C LYS A 316 -5.81 -78.33 -59.61
N GLU A 317 -6.74 -78.80 -60.39
CA GLU A 317 -7.19 -78.19 -61.63
C GLU A 317 -8.03 -76.90 -61.41
N VAL A 318 -8.87 -76.96 -60.41
CA VAL A 318 -9.70 -75.80 -60.03
C VAL A 318 -8.85 -74.67 -59.50
N THR A 319 -7.88 -74.98 -58.65
CA THR A 319 -6.97 -73.99 -58.06
C THR A 319 -6.06 -73.37 -59.11
N LYS A 320 -5.49 -74.09 -60.05
CA LYS A 320 -4.72 -73.56 -61.14
C LYS A 320 -5.54 -72.56 -62.03
N ARG A 321 -6.78 -72.93 -62.33
CA ARG A 321 -7.66 -72.11 -63.15
C ARG A 321 -8.03 -70.82 -62.41
N ARG A 322 -8.26 -70.91 -61.11
CA ARG A 322 -8.54 -69.70 -60.26
C ARG A 322 -7.35 -68.81 -60.24
N ILE A 323 -6.13 -69.28 -59.91
CA ILE A 323 -4.90 -68.46 -59.86
C ILE A 323 -4.63 -67.86 -61.19
N TYR A 324 -4.81 -68.56 -62.36
CA TYR A 324 -4.64 -68.05 -63.68
C TYR A 324 -5.59 -66.88 -63.97
N LEU A 325 -6.87 -67.03 -63.64
CA LEU A 325 -7.88 -65.96 -63.86
C LEU A 325 -7.62 -64.74 -62.96
N GLU A 326 -7.21 -64.98 -61.68
CA GLU A 326 -6.89 -63.94 -60.73
C GLU A 326 -5.64 -63.14 -61.18
N THR A 327 -4.59 -63.84 -61.60
CA THR A 327 -3.38 -63.24 -62.13
C THR A 327 -3.66 -62.44 -63.37
N LEU A 328 -4.48 -63.02 -64.33
CA LEU A 328 -4.91 -62.33 -65.56
C LEU A 328 -5.72 -61.09 -65.14
N GLY A 329 -6.58 -61.14 -64.18
CA GLY A 329 -7.35 -60.02 -63.70
C GLY A 329 -6.44 -58.87 -63.21
N VAL A 330 -5.43 -59.20 -62.39
CA VAL A 330 -4.43 -58.20 -61.89
C VAL A 330 -3.61 -57.60 -63.01
N VAL A 331 -3.12 -58.38 -63.96
CA VAL A 331 -2.34 -57.90 -65.12
C VAL A 331 -3.16 -57.00 -66.02
N LEU A 332 -4.46 -57.32 -66.13
CA LEU A 332 -5.38 -56.52 -66.95
C LEU A 332 -5.96 -55.33 -66.22
N GLN A 333 -5.79 -55.24 -64.96
CA GLN A 333 -6.28 -54.09 -64.15
C GLN A 333 -5.53 -52.83 -64.55
N GLY A 334 -6.26 -51.75 -64.82
CA GLY A 334 -5.65 -50.43 -65.15
C GLY A 334 -5.08 -50.32 -66.57
N LYS A 335 -5.23 -51.34 -67.41
CA LYS A 335 -4.87 -51.28 -68.84
C LYS A 335 -6.10 -51.03 -69.66
N ASN A 336 -5.97 -50.15 -70.69
CA ASN A 336 -7.01 -49.98 -71.68
C ASN A 336 -7.12 -51.23 -72.51
N LYS A 337 -8.31 -51.87 -72.48
CA LYS A 337 -8.58 -53.17 -73.12
C LYS A 337 -9.43 -52.93 -74.36
N ILE A 338 -8.99 -53.45 -75.45
CA ILE A 338 -9.76 -53.50 -76.74
C ILE A 338 -10.08 -54.97 -76.94
N ILE A 339 -11.35 -55.31 -76.86
CA ILE A 339 -11.81 -56.65 -77.13
C ILE A 339 -12.21 -56.65 -78.59
N LEU A 340 -11.50 -57.42 -79.41
CA LEU A 340 -11.84 -57.66 -80.79
C LEU A 340 -12.65 -58.96 -80.90
N ASP A 341 -13.88 -58.84 -81.33
CA ASP A 341 -14.74 -60.01 -81.58
C ASP A 341 -14.49 -60.48 -83.05
N ASP A 342 -13.92 -61.68 -83.16
CA ASP A 342 -13.62 -62.27 -84.50
C ASP A 342 -14.80 -63.21 -84.89
N ASN A 343 -15.85 -62.59 -85.41
CA ASN A 343 -17.01 -63.31 -85.93
C ASN A 343 -16.70 -63.84 -87.34
N GLY A 344 -15.67 -64.66 -87.57
CA GLY A 344 -15.46 -65.66 -88.64
C GLY A 344 -15.72 -65.24 -90.11
N ASN A 345 -16.09 -64.04 -90.43
CA ASN A 345 -16.33 -63.52 -91.77
C ASN A 345 -15.35 -62.34 -92.16
N GLY A 346 -14.16 -62.72 -92.40
CA GLY A 346 -13.14 -62.20 -93.31
C GLY A 346 -12.96 -60.69 -93.55
N GLN A 347 -13.27 -59.77 -92.60
CA GLN A 347 -12.87 -58.39 -92.71
C GLN A 347 -12.11 -57.99 -91.44
N GLY A 348 -10.76 -58.14 -91.49
CA GLY A 348 -9.87 -57.82 -90.40
C GLY A 348 -9.98 -56.37 -90.02
N VAL A 349 -10.24 -56.19 -88.67
CA VAL A 349 -10.20 -54.89 -88.09
C VAL A 349 -8.74 -54.43 -88.04
N VAL A 350 -8.40 -53.35 -88.76
CA VAL A 350 -7.06 -52.71 -88.67
C VAL A 350 -7.01 -51.91 -87.45
N PRO A 351 -6.15 -52.24 -86.45
CA PRO A 351 -6.06 -51.45 -85.23
C PRO A 351 -5.51 -50.08 -85.57
N TYR A 352 -6.38 -49.09 -85.59
CA TYR A 352 -5.99 -47.67 -85.69
C TYR A 352 -5.56 -47.21 -84.32
N LEU A 353 -4.26 -47.02 -84.08
CA LEU A 353 -3.72 -46.42 -82.89
C LEU A 353 -3.54 -44.89 -83.13
N PRO A 354 -4.40 -44.04 -82.59
CA PRO A 354 -4.24 -42.60 -82.82
C PRO A 354 -2.98 -42.13 -82.10
N LEU A 355 -1.96 -41.72 -82.81
CA LEU A 355 -0.67 -41.24 -82.34
C LEU A 355 -0.81 -39.99 -81.40
N ASN A 356 -1.95 -39.31 -81.41
CA ASN A 356 -2.23 -38.14 -80.60
C ASN A 356 -2.48 -38.48 -79.09
N GLU A 357 -2.80 -39.71 -78.80
CA GLU A 357 -3.00 -40.13 -77.35
C GLU A 357 -1.71 -40.58 -76.65
N LEU A 358 -0.67 -40.93 -77.40
CA LEU A 358 0.63 -41.28 -76.83
C LEU A 358 1.37 -40.05 -76.21
N ASN A 359 1.03 -38.83 -76.72
CA ASN A 359 1.61 -37.62 -76.18
C ASN A 359 0.97 -37.13 -74.85
N LYS A 360 -0.21 -37.63 -74.51
CA LYS A 360 -0.88 -37.28 -73.25
C LYS A 360 -0.39 -38.09 -72.00
N ILE A 361 0.34 -39.19 -72.23
CA ILE A 361 0.83 -40.05 -71.17
C ILE A 361 2.16 -39.57 -70.57
N LYS A 362 2.78 -38.53 -71.14
CA LYS A 362 4.11 -38.05 -70.66
C LYS A 362 4.11 -36.85 -69.78
N VAL A 363 2.96 -36.37 -69.28
CA VAL A 363 2.91 -35.25 -68.33
C VAL A 363 2.07 -35.67 -67.11
N GLY A 364 2.70 -36.34 -66.23
CA GLY A 364 2.18 -36.68 -64.93
C GLY A 364 3.33 -37.21 -64.04
N ASN A 365 4.17 -36.26 -63.60
CA ASN A 365 5.06 -36.53 -62.48
C ASN A 365 4.51 -35.80 -61.26
#